data_88eaa182d92744479e36ebcefe015055
#
_entry.id   88eaa182d92744479e36ebcefe015055
#
_cell.length_a   1.000
_cell.length_b   1.000
_cell.length_c   1.000
_cell.angle_alpha   90.00
_cell.angle_beta   90.00
_cell.angle_gamma   90.00
#
_symmetry.space_group_name_H-M   'P 1'
#
loop_
_entity.id
_entity.type
_entity.pdbx_description
1 polymer ?
#
loop_
_entity_poly.entity_id
_entity_poly.type
_entity_poly.pdbx_seq_one_letter_code
_entity_poly.pdbx_strand_id
1 'polypeptide(L)'
;MPYYLQDSDGELLKDKGKQKDLLEGSSSGLDKITYDPHSWLSVVNGKKYFNAIQDKLIEKYPENARLYKKNKLKCVDKLTDLDAQYNEKFKALDRREFLVVHYAYAYMARDFNLIQYPLQGLTSLESPSLKTIRKAVDFARDRKIDTVFYEYGKPPKEAQALAEEIGGKVAPLASMEFVTADQKKKKQGYLDLMEMNIQNLYESLEKGGGQ
;
A
#
# COMPACT_ATOMS: atom_id res chain seq x y z
N MET A 1 -9.49 -9.43 11.54
CA MET A 1 -8.53 -10.54 11.53
C MET A 1 -7.15 -9.97 11.30
N PRO A 2 -6.12 -10.40 12.01
CA PRO A 2 -4.75 -9.99 11.72
C PRO A 2 -4.39 -10.45 10.31
N TYR A 3 -3.73 -9.58 9.55
CA TYR A 3 -3.25 -9.91 8.23
C TYR A 3 -1.82 -10.45 8.34
N TYR A 4 -1.60 -11.64 7.84
CA TYR A 4 -0.27 -12.24 7.80
C TYR A 4 0.53 -11.66 6.63
N LEU A 5 1.85 -11.59 6.79
CA LEU A 5 2.75 -11.24 5.70
C LEU A 5 2.58 -12.26 4.56
N GLN A 6 2.66 -11.78 3.34
CA GLN A 6 2.68 -12.62 2.13
C GLN A 6 4.12 -12.68 1.60
N ASP A 7 4.51 -13.80 1.01
CA ASP A 7 5.74 -13.90 0.24
C ASP A 7 5.57 -13.30 -1.17
N SER A 8 6.63 -13.37 -1.98
CA SER A 8 6.65 -12.88 -3.36
C SER A 8 5.62 -13.56 -4.29
N ASP A 9 5.10 -14.72 -3.87
CA ASP A 9 4.12 -15.49 -4.63
C ASP A 9 2.68 -15.26 -4.13
N GLY A 10 2.51 -14.35 -3.15
CA GLY A 10 1.22 -14.02 -2.54
C GLY A 10 0.73 -15.04 -1.51
N GLU A 11 1.54 -16.05 -1.19
CA GLU A 11 1.22 -17.04 -0.17
C GLU A 11 1.31 -16.42 1.24
N LEU A 12 0.31 -16.72 2.07
CA LEU A 12 0.29 -16.27 3.46
C LEU A 12 1.42 -16.96 4.24
N LEU A 13 2.35 -16.17 4.77
CA LEU A 13 3.42 -16.65 5.62
C LEU A 13 2.85 -17.07 6.99
N LYS A 14 2.27 -18.25 7.04
CA LYS A 14 1.78 -18.85 8.29
C LYS A 14 2.93 -19.49 9.12
N ASP A 15 4.07 -19.74 8.47
CA ASP A 15 5.23 -20.35 9.08
C ASP A 15 6.17 -19.28 9.66
N LYS A 16 6.47 -19.39 10.96
CA LYS A 16 7.38 -18.50 11.69
C LYS A 16 8.79 -18.41 11.06
N GLY A 17 9.26 -19.49 10.42
CA GLY A 17 10.55 -19.53 9.74
C GLY A 17 10.58 -18.66 8.49
N LYS A 18 9.55 -18.72 7.65
CA LYS A 18 9.43 -17.91 6.43
C LYS A 18 9.19 -16.42 6.72
N GLN A 19 8.49 -16.10 7.82
CA GLN A 19 8.36 -14.72 8.31
C GLN A 19 9.70 -14.13 8.72
N LYS A 20 10.58 -14.95 9.29
CA LYS A 20 11.93 -14.56 9.71
C LYS A 20 12.79 -14.14 8.52
N ASP A 21 12.73 -14.86 7.41
CA ASP A 21 13.52 -14.57 6.20
C ASP A 21 13.15 -13.22 5.53
N LEU A 22 11.89 -12.79 5.63
CA LEU A 22 11.44 -11.46 5.16
C LEU A 22 11.78 -10.34 6.16
N LEU A 23 11.99 -10.69 7.42
CA LEU A 23 12.30 -9.75 8.50
C LEU A 23 13.81 -9.69 8.81
N GLU A 24 14.64 -10.55 8.22
CA GLU A 24 16.10 -10.65 8.46
C GLU A 24 16.94 -9.45 7.98
N GLY A 25 16.27 -8.32 7.61
CA GLY A 25 16.94 -7.02 7.65
C GLY A 25 16.88 -6.34 9.03
N SER A 26 16.15 -6.88 10.00
CA SER A 26 15.95 -6.29 11.32
C SER A 26 16.61 -7.15 12.42
N SER A 27 17.78 -6.75 12.86
CA SER A 27 18.60 -7.40 13.88
C SER A 27 18.10 -7.20 15.33
N SER A 28 16.82 -7.30 15.59
CA SER A 28 16.29 -7.28 16.96
C SER A 28 15.37 -8.47 17.17
N GLY A 29 15.84 -9.42 18.01
CA GLY A 29 15.20 -10.66 18.39
C GLY A 29 13.71 -10.57 18.73
N LEU A 30 12.86 -10.59 17.71
CA LEU A 30 11.43 -10.65 17.84
C LEU A 30 10.97 -12.07 17.48
N ASP A 31 10.96 -12.94 18.49
CA ASP A 31 10.19 -14.20 18.48
C ASP A 31 8.67 -13.97 18.50
N LYS A 32 8.21 -12.79 18.09
CA LYS A 32 6.79 -12.40 18.10
C LYS A 32 6.26 -12.31 16.68
N ILE A 33 5.08 -12.87 16.47
CA ILE A 33 4.29 -12.65 15.25
C ILE A 33 4.12 -11.13 15.09
N THR A 34 4.75 -10.59 14.06
CA THR A 34 4.62 -9.17 13.75
C THR A 34 3.41 -8.99 12.84
N TYR A 35 2.45 -8.19 13.27
CA TYR A 35 1.32 -7.81 12.45
C TYR A 35 1.66 -6.60 11.60
N ASP A 36 1.20 -6.60 10.35
CA ASP A 36 1.26 -5.42 9.50
C ASP A 36 0.39 -4.30 10.13
N PRO A 37 0.97 -3.16 10.52
CA PRO A 37 0.21 -2.07 11.13
C PRO A 37 -0.58 -1.24 10.13
N HIS A 38 -0.26 -1.29 8.81
CA HIS A 38 -0.75 -0.36 7.78
C HIS A 38 -2.22 -0.59 7.38
N SER A 39 -3.04 -0.99 8.33
CA SER A 39 -4.44 -1.36 8.10
C SER A 39 -5.34 -0.22 7.57
N TRP A 40 -4.92 1.04 7.75
CA TRP A 40 -5.60 2.22 7.21
C TRP A 40 -5.49 2.35 5.68
N LEU A 41 -4.55 1.65 5.04
CA LEU A 41 -4.39 1.62 3.59
C LEU A 41 -5.36 0.67 2.87
N SER A 42 -6.37 0.19 3.58
CA SER A 42 -7.45 -0.63 3.05
C SER A 42 -8.73 0.20 2.88
N VAL A 43 -9.37 0.14 1.70
CA VAL A 43 -10.68 0.76 1.49
C VAL A 43 -11.76 0.12 2.37
N VAL A 44 -11.68 -1.19 2.58
CA VAL A 44 -12.61 -1.94 3.45
C VAL A 44 -12.45 -1.52 4.90
N ASN A 45 -11.20 -1.42 5.40
CA ASN A 45 -10.96 -0.98 6.77
C ASN A 45 -11.23 0.52 6.95
N GLY A 46 -10.95 1.35 5.95
CA GLY A 46 -11.26 2.78 5.96
C GLY A 46 -12.74 3.04 6.24
N LYS A 47 -13.64 2.28 5.59
CA LYS A 47 -15.08 2.36 5.86
C LYS A 47 -15.42 2.02 7.33
N LYS A 48 -14.75 1.00 7.90
CA LYS A 48 -14.92 0.63 9.32
C LYS A 48 -14.42 1.72 10.27
N TYR A 49 -13.27 2.34 9.95
CA TYR A 49 -12.69 3.42 10.75
C TYR A 49 -13.60 4.65 10.76
N PHE A 50 -14.16 5.06 9.62
CA PHE A 50 -15.13 6.16 9.59
C PHE A 50 -16.38 5.88 10.45
N ASN A 51 -16.87 4.64 10.48
CA ASN A 51 -17.96 4.26 11.37
C ASN A 51 -17.56 4.39 12.85
N ALA A 52 -16.42 3.79 13.24
CA ALA A 52 -15.95 3.84 14.62
C ALA A 52 -15.66 5.27 15.11
N ILE A 53 -15.07 6.11 14.25
CA ILE A 53 -14.83 7.54 14.56
C ILE A 53 -16.15 8.28 14.76
N GLN A 54 -17.13 8.08 13.86
CA GLN A 54 -18.46 8.67 14.01
C GLN A 54 -19.10 8.31 15.35
N ASP A 55 -19.07 7.01 15.69
CA ASP A 55 -19.71 6.52 16.92
C ASP A 55 -19.08 7.15 18.16
N LYS A 56 -17.74 7.25 18.20
CA LYS A 56 -17.03 7.90 19.30
C LYS A 56 -17.23 9.42 19.34
N LEU A 57 -17.36 10.08 18.21
CA LEU A 57 -17.71 11.50 18.17
C LEU A 57 -19.12 11.76 18.65
N ILE A 58 -20.10 10.93 18.32
CA ILE A 58 -21.48 11.05 18.80
C ILE A 58 -21.57 10.77 20.28
N GLU A 59 -20.86 9.74 20.78
CA GLU A 59 -20.77 9.44 22.21
C GLU A 59 -20.28 10.66 23.02
N LYS A 60 -19.25 11.35 22.49
CA LYS A 60 -18.63 12.49 23.19
C LYS A 60 -19.34 13.82 22.98
N TYR A 61 -19.94 14.03 21.81
CA TYR A 61 -20.56 15.29 21.37
C TYR A 61 -21.90 15.00 20.68
N PRO A 62 -22.93 14.55 21.44
CA PRO A 62 -24.21 14.09 20.89
C PRO A 62 -24.97 15.20 20.14
N GLU A 63 -24.79 16.46 20.52
CA GLU A 63 -25.41 17.62 19.86
C GLU A 63 -25.03 17.75 18.39
N ASN A 64 -23.88 17.22 17.97
CA ASN A 64 -23.38 17.24 16.61
C ASN A 64 -23.67 15.95 15.81
N ALA A 65 -24.45 15.03 16.34
CA ALA A 65 -24.68 13.71 15.75
C ALA A 65 -25.12 13.75 14.27
N ARG A 66 -26.00 14.71 13.91
CA ARG A 66 -26.44 14.87 12.51
C ARG A 66 -25.30 15.23 11.58
N LEU A 67 -24.39 16.12 12.02
CA LEU A 67 -23.23 16.55 11.25
C LEU A 67 -22.25 15.38 11.05
N TYR A 68 -21.95 14.65 12.13
CA TYR A 68 -21.02 13.50 12.06
C TYR A 68 -21.56 12.40 11.15
N LYS A 69 -22.85 12.05 11.25
CA LYS A 69 -23.49 11.08 10.36
C LYS A 69 -23.39 11.52 8.88
N LYS A 70 -23.69 12.78 8.58
CA LYS A 70 -23.60 13.32 7.23
C LYS A 70 -22.19 13.26 6.66
N ASN A 71 -21.18 13.66 7.46
CA ASN A 71 -19.79 13.66 7.02
C ASN A 71 -19.26 12.24 6.84
N LYS A 72 -19.59 11.30 7.75
CA LYS A 72 -19.23 9.89 7.62
C LYS A 72 -19.79 9.29 6.33
N LEU A 73 -21.07 9.52 6.02
CA LEU A 73 -21.66 9.02 4.77
C LEU A 73 -20.86 9.46 3.55
N LYS A 74 -20.52 10.73 3.42
CA LYS A 74 -19.69 11.21 2.30
C LYS A 74 -18.36 10.48 2.16
N CYS A 75 -17.69 10.20 3.29
CA CYS A 75 -16.41 9.49 3.28
C CYS A 75 -16.58 8.01 2.90
N VAL A 76 -17.60 7.36 3.44
CA VAL A 76 -17.91 5.96 3.16
C VAL A 76 -18.37 5.78 1.71
N ASP A 77 -19.20 6.68 1.19
CA ASP A 77 -19.68 6.65 -0.21
C ASP A 77 -18.49 6.77 -1.17
N LYS A 78 -17.59 7.75 -0.93
CA LYS A 78 -16.38 7.91 -1.77
C LYS A 78 -15.50 6.65 -1.78
N LEU A 79 -15.28 6.01 -0.62
CA LEU A 79 -14.52 4.76 -0.55
C LEU A 79 -15.27 3.60 -1.22
N THR A 80 -16.59 3.59 -1.16
CA THR A 80 -17.42 2.56 -1.80
C THR A 80 -17.37 2.68 -3.32
N ASP A 81 -17.41 3.90 -3.83
CA ASP A 81 -17.28 4.18 -5.26
C ASP A 81 -15.90 3.78 -5.79
N LEU A 82 -14.83 4.14 -5.05
CA LEU A 82 -13.46 3.71 -5.38
C LEU A 82 -13.33 2.19 -5.39
N ASP A 83 -13.85 1.52 -4.36
CA ASP A 83 -13.84 0.07 -4.21
C ASP A 83 -14.54 -0.60 -5.40
N ALA A 84 -15.78 -0.20 -5.71
CA ALA A 84 -16.56 -0.76 -6.80
C ALA A 84 -15.90 -0.54 -8.17
N GLN A 85 -15.50 0.71 -8.45
CA GLN A 85 -14.91 1.10 -9.73
C GLN A 85 -13.59 0.35 -10.00
N TYR A 86 -12.70 0.32 -9.02
CA TYR A 86 -11.36 -0.23 -9.24
C TYR A 86 -11.30 -1.75 -9.09
N ASN A 87 -12.19 -2.38 -8.31
CA ASN A 87 -12.32 -3.83 -8.33
C ASN A 87 -12.67 -4.36 -9.73
N GLU A 88 -13.62 -3.72 -10.43
CA GLU A 88 -13.96 -4.12 -11.81
C GLU A 88 -12.79 -3.86 -12.77
N LYS A 89 -12.11 -2.72 -12.64
CA LYS A 89 -10.93 -2.42 -13.45
C LYS A 89 -9.79 -3.40 -13.24
N PHE A 90 -9.44 -3.68 -11.98
CA PHE A 90 -8.37 -4.62 -11.66
C PHE A 90 -8.71 -6.06 -12.08
N LYS A 91 -9.96 -6.51 -11.98
CA LYS A 91 -10.38 -7.84 -12.45
C LYS A 91 -10.09 -8.06 -13.94
N ALA A 92 -10.15 -7.02 -14.74
CA ALA A 92 -9.90 -7.08 -16.18
C ALA A 92 -8.41 -7.16 -16.54
N LEU A 93 -7.50 -7.03 -15.58
CA LEU A 93 -6.06 -7.07 -15.80
C LEU A 93 -5.52 -8.49 -15.58
N ASP A 94 -4.57 -8.91 -16.40
CA ASP A 94 -3.85 -10.18 -16.24
C ASP A 94 -2.75 -10.11 -15.18
N ARG A 95 -2.14 -8.93 -15.03
CA ARG A 95 -1.04 -8.70 -14.07
C ARG A 95 -1.55 -8.26 -12.72
N ARG A 96 -0.90 -8.74 -11.66
CA ARG A 96 -1.28 -8.50 -10.27
C ARG A 96 -0.14 -7.97 -9.43
N GLU A 97 1.08 -8.10 -9.89
CA GLU A 97 2.29 -7.82 -9.14
C GLU A 97 2.74 -6.38 -9.31
N PHE A 98 3.11 -5.75 -8.22
CA PHE A 98 3.72 -4.42 -8.21
C PHE A 98 4.91 -4.34 -7.27
N LEU A 99 5.89 -3.53 -7.65
CA LEU A 99 7.16 -3.38 -6.96
C LEU A 99 7.17 -2.09 -6.13
N VAL A 100 7.44 -2.19 -4.84
CA VAL A 100 7.36 -1.08 -3.91
C VAL A 100 8.57 -1.05 -2.97
N VAL A 101 9.06 0.15 -2.64
CA VAL A 101 10.18 0.26 -1.69
C VAL A 101 9.74 -0.16 -0.30
N HIS A 102 8.71 0.45 0.26
CA HIS A 102 8.22 0.21 1.62
C HIS A 102 7.11 -0.84 1.66
N TYR A 103 7.24 -1.84 2.56
CA TYR A 103 6.22 -2.86 2.79
C TYR A 103 5.03 -2.29 3.60
N ALA A 104 4.13 -1.57 2.95
CA ALA A 104 3.00 -0.93 3.62
C ALA A 104 1.63 -1.26 3.01
N TYR A 105 1.59 -1.79 1.80
CA TYR A 105 0.37 -1.81 0.98
C TYR A 105 -0.34 -3.17 0.93
N ALA A 106 -0.02 -4.11 1.84
CA ALA A 106 -0.60 -5.46 1.84
C ALA A 106 -2.12 -5.48 2.00
N TYR A 107 -2.66 -4.57 2.81
CA TYR A 107 -4.13 -4.47 2.96
C TYR A 107 -4.82 -3.95 1.70
N MET A 108 -4.20 -2.97 1.00
CA MET A 108 -4.69 -2.48 -0.29
C MET A 108 -4.58 -3.56 -1.36
N ALA A 109 -3.44 -4.26 -1.40
CA ALA A 109 -3.22 -5.38 -2.32
C ALA A 109 -4.28 -6.47 -2.13
N ARG A 110 -4.59 -6.84 -0.88
CA ARG A 110 -5.68 -7.77 -0.57
C ARG A 110 -7.04 -7.30 -1.09
N ASP A 111 -7.37 -6.02 -0.88
CA ASP A 111 -8.69 -5.50 -1.24
C ASP A 111 -8.93 -5.55 -2.76
N PHE A 112 -7.87 -5.44 -3.56
CA PHE A 112 -7.92 -5.46 -5.03
C PHE A 112 -7.33 -6.73 -5.67
N ASN A 113 -7.03 -7.76 -4.87
CA ASN A 113 -6.41 -9.02 -5.33
C ASN A 113 -5.10 -8.77 -6.10
N LEU A 114 -4.23 -7.92 -5.52
CA LEU A 114 -2.90 -7.61 -6.03
C LEU A 114 -1.82 -8.26 -5.15
N ILE A 115 -0.59 -8.30 -5.65
CA ILE A 115 0.58 -8.87 -4.96
C ILE A 115 1.66 -7.79 -4.91
N GLN A 116 2.04 -7.34 -3.70
CA GLN A 116 3.17 -6.43 -3.55
C GLN A 116 4.48 -7.19 -3.41
N TYR A 117 5.52 -6.70 -4.09
CA TYR A 117 6.89 -7.13 -3.90
C TYR A 117 7.68 -5.99 -3.24
N PRO A 118 8.05 -6.08 -1.96
CA PRO A 118 8.72 -5.01 -1.26
C PRO A 118 10.25 -5.11 -1.36
N LEU A 119 10.95 -3.97 -1.37
CA LEU A 119 12.40 -3.88 -1.23
C LEU A 119 12.85 -3.79 0.22
N GLN A 120 12.03 -3.18 1.08
CA GLN A 120 12.29 -2.95 2.51
C GLN A 120 11.18 -3.58 3.34
N GLY A 121 11.46 -3.79 4.63
CA GLY A 121 10.49 -4.32 5.59
C GLY A 121 9.42 -3.30 6.01
N LEU A 122 8.66 -3.68 7.05
CA LEU A 122 7.54 -2.89 7.60
C LEU A 122 7.94 -1.51 8.14
N THR A 123 9.18 -1.33 8.58
CA THR A 123 9.64 -0.08 9.20
C THR A 123 10.34 0.88 8.23
N SER A 124 10.68 0.41 7.04
CA SER A 124 11.46 1.17 6.02
C SER A 124 12.73 1.88 6.55
N LEU A 125 13.34 1.36 7.61
CA LEU A 125 14.50 1.97 8.28
C LEU A 125 15.84 1.57 7.67
N GLU A 126 15.89 0.45 6.95
CA GLU A 126 17.12 -0.11 6.40
C GLU A 126 17.10 -0.06 4.88
N SER A 127 18.22 0.32 4.28
CA SER A 127 18.38 0.25 2.82
C SER A 127 18.46 -1.21 2.36
N PRO A 128 17.86 -1.56 1.21
CA PRO A 128 17.88 -2.92 0.70
C PRO A 128 19.30 -3.39 0.37
N SER A 129 19.60 -4.65 0.67
CA SER A 129 20.89 -5.24 0.32
C SER A 129 21.04 -5.36 -1.22
N LEU A 130 22.28 -5.47 -1.70
CA LEU A 130 22.55 -5.74 -3.14
C LEU A 130 21.88 -7.04 -3.62
N LYS A 131 21.79 -8.05 -2.75
CA LYS A 131 21.11 -9.31 -3.04
C LYS A 131 19.60 -9.09 -3.22
N THR A 132 18.99 -8.27 -2.37
CA THR A 132 17.56 -7.90 -2.47
C THR A 132 17.29 -7.14 -3.76
N ILE A 133 18.14 -6.17 -4.10
CA ILE A 133 18.00 -5.39 -5.34
C ILE A 133 18.09 -6.32 -6.57
N ARG A 134 19.06 -7.23 -6.63
CA ARG A 134 19.18 -8.20 -7.74
C ARG A 134 17.93 -9.05 -7.88
N LYS A 135 17.44 -9.62 -6.80
CA LYS A 135 16.18 -10.41 -6.82
C LYS A 135 14.99 -9.59 -7.31
N ALA A 136 14.91 -8.31 -6.92
CA ALA A 136 13.84 -7.43 -7.37
C ALA A 136 13.95 -7.09 -8.87
N VAL A 137 15.17 -6.93 -9.40
CA VAL A 137 15.44 -6.77 -10.85
C VAL A 137 14.98 -8.00 -11.61
N ASP A 138 15.40 -9.19 -11.17
CA ASP A 138 15.02 -10.45 -11.80
C ASP A 138 13.48 -10.62 -11.78
N PHE A 139 12.87 -10.40 -10.64
CA PHE A 139 11.41 -10.45 -10.49
C PHE A 139 10.68 -9.47 -11.42
N ALA A 140 11.18 -8.22 -11.49
CA ALA A 140 10.57 -7.20 -12.34
C ALA A 140 10.66 -7.57 -13.84
N ARG A 141 11.82 -8.10 -14.28
CA ARG A 141 12.03 -8.55 -15.66
C ARG A 141 11.12 -9.74 -16.01
N ASP A 142 11.07 -10.74 -15.13
CA ASP A 142 10.25 -11.94 -15.34
C ASP A 142 8.74 -11.61 -15.43
N ARG A 143 8.30 -10.63 -14.66
CA ARG A 143 6.88 -10.21 -14.60
C ARG A 143 6.59 -9.00 -15.48
N LYS A 144 7.57 -8.50 -16.25
CA LYS A 144 7.44 -7.30 -17.11
C LYS A 144 6.93 -6.08 -16.35
N ILE A 145 7.40 -5.89 -15.10
CA ILE A 145 7.09 -4.72 -14.28
C ILE A 145 7.98 -3.57 -14.76
N ASP A 146 7.37 -2.45 -15.12
CA ASP A 146 8.04 -1.23 -15.58
C ASP A 146 7.99 -0.09 -14.56
N THR A 147 7.27 -0.25 -13.46
CA THR A 147 7.05 0.81 -12.49
C THR A 147 7.51 0.38 -11.10
N VAL A 148 8.38 1.19 -10.49
CA VAL A 148 8.83 1.03 -9.10
C VAL A 148 8.20 2.11 -8.24
N PHE A 149 7.45 1.71 -7.22
CA PHE A 149 6.76 2.64 -6.34
C PHE A 149 7.64 3.10 -5.18
N TYR A 150 7.71 4.43 -5.00
CA TYR A 150 8.36 5.07 -3.85
C TYR A 150 7.33 5.72 -2.93
N GLU A 151 7.72 6.01 -1.70
CA GLU A 151 6.83 6.63 -0.72
C GLU A 151 6.65 8.13 -0.98
N TYR A 152 5.41 8.54 -1.22
CA TYR A 152 5.05 9.93 -1.53
C TYR A 152 5.54 10.89 -0.44
N GLY A 153 6.36 11.86 -0.85
CA GLY A 153 6.98 12.82 0.06
C GLY A 153 8.38 12.46 0.55
N LYS A 154 8.89 11.27 0.21
CA LYS A 154 10.30 10.89 0.38
C LYS A 154 11.06 11.00 -0.95
N PRO A 155 12.39 11.19 -0.92
CA PRO A 155 13.21 11.14 -2.14
C PRO A 155 13.12 9.74 -2.80
N PRO A 156 12.94 9.65 -4.13
CA PRO A 156 12.74 8.36 -4.81
C PRO A 156 14.05 7.62 -5.13
N LYS A 157 15.18 7.91 -4.47
CA LYS A 157 16.52 7.45 -4.85
C LYS A 157 16.63 5.94 -5.08
N GLU A 158 16.11 5.13 -4.16
CA GLU A 158 16.18 3.68 -4.23
C GLU A 158 15.27 3.14 -5.34
N ALA A 159 14.06 3.66 -5.44
CA ALA A 159 13.14 3.32 -6.52
C ALA A 159 13.69 3.74 -7.89
N GLN A 160 14.31 4.92 -7.96
CA GLN A 160 14.90 5.45 -9.20
C GLN A 160 16.04 4.55 -9.69
N ALA A 161 16.98 4.17 -8.82
CA ALA A 161 18.09 3.28 -9.18
C ALA A 161 17.59 1.93 -9.70
N LEU A 162 16.55 1.36 -9.09
CA LEU A 162 15.96 0.12 -9.55
C LEU A 162 15.19 0.30 -10.87
N ALA A 163 14.45 1.39 -11.02
CA ALA A 163 13.74 1.70 -12.26
C ALA A 163 14.69 1.84 -13.45
N GLU A 164 15.84 2.51 -13.26
CA GLU A 164 16.90 2.62 -14.28
C GLU A 164 17.43 1.24 -14.68
N GLU A 165 17.69 0.35 -13.71
CA GLU A 165 18.21 -1.00 -13.97
C GLU A 165 17.23 -1.88 -14.78
N ILE A 166 15.92 -1.68 -14.60
CA ILE A 166 14.89 -2.43 -15.34
C ILE A 166 14.40 -1.72 -16.61
N GLY A 167 14.91 -0.52 -16.90
CA GLY A 167 14.42 0.32 -18.02
C GLY A 167 13.02 0.87 -17.80
N GLY A 168 12.63 1.06 -16.53
CA GLY A 168 11.30 1.47 -16.12
C GLY A 168 11.22 2.91 -15.61
N LYS A 169 10.19 3.18 -14.82
CA LYS A 169 9.88 4.49 -14.25
C LYS A 169 9.53 4.38 -12.76
N VAL A 170 9.45 5.51 -12.07
CA VAL A 170 8.98 5.59 -10.69
C VAL A 170 7.61 6.23 -10.60
N ALA A 171 6.82 5.81 -9.61
CA ALA A 171 5.55 6.43 -9.27
C ALA A 171 5.37 6.51 -7.73
N PRO A 172 4.63 7.50 -7.20
CA PRO A 172 4.42 7.61 -5.76
C PRO A 172 3.28 6.74 -5.25
N LEU A 173 3.44 6.21 -4.02
CA LEU A 173 2.35 5.71 -3.18
C LEU A 173 2.45 6.37 -1.79
N ALA A 174 1.35 6.90 -1.28
CA ALA A 174 1.30 7.51 0.05
C ALA A 174 1.07 6.44 1.12
N SER A 175 2.01 6.28 2.06
CA SER A 175 1.81 5.45 3.26
C SER A 175 0.89 6.11 4.28
N MET A 176 0.77 7.44 4.21
CA MET A 176 0.00 8.28 5.16
C MET A 176 0.51 8.20 6.61
N GLU A 177 1.74 7.76 6.83
CA GLU A 177 2.39 7.78 8.15
C GLU A 177 2.85 9.17 8.55
N PHE A 178 2.98 10.06 7.57
CA PHE A 178 3.36 11.46 7.77
C PHE A 178 2.64 12.35 6.75
N VAL A 179 2.64 13.65 7.00
CA VAL A 179 2.04 14.66 6.11
C VAL A 179 3.10 15.67 5.70
N THR A 180 3.36 15.78 4.41
CA THR A 180 4.31 16.75 3.86
C THR A 180 3.77 18.18 3.86
N ALA A 181 4.66 19.17 3.76
CA ALA A 181 4.25 20.56 3.61
C ALA A 181 3.44 20.81 2.33
N ASP A 182 3.77 20.11 1.24
CA ASP A 182 3.05 20.18 -0.03
C ASP A 182 1.62 19.61 0.08
N GLN A 183 1.45 18.46 0.73
CA GLN A 183 0.13 17.89 1.01
C GLN A 183 -0.75 18.84 1.82
N LYS A 184 -0.18 19.47 2.88
CA LYS A 184 -0.89 20.48 3.66
C LYS A 184 -1.30 21.67 2.82
N LYS A 185 -0.40 22.19 1.98
CA LYS A 185 -0.67 23.30 1.06
C LYS A 185 -1.78 22.97 0.06
N LYS A 186 -1.77 21.75 -0.49
CA LYS A 186 -2.79 21.26 -1.43
C LYS A 186 -4.07 20.79 -0.74
N LYS A 187 -4.11 20.79 0.60
CA LYS A 187 -5.22 20.28 1.42
C LYS A 187 -5.61 18.83 1.08
N GLN A 188 -4.63 18.02 0.70
CA GLN A 188 -4.84 16.60 0.41
C GLN A 188 -5.13 15.84 1.70
N GLY A 189 -6.28 15.20 1.76
CA GLY A 189 -6.70 14.35 2.88
C GLY A 189 -6.58 12.86 2.56
N TYR A 190 -7.06 12.05 3.50
CA TYR A 190 -7.03 10.59 3.41
C TYR A 190 -7.67 10.06 2.11
N LEU A 191 -8.85 10.59 1.73
CA LEU A 191 -9.58 10.13 0.56
C LEU A 191 -8.85 10.45 -0.76
N ASP A 192 -8.23 11.63 -0.84
CA ASP A 192 -7.46 12.03 -2.02
C ASP A 192 -6.22 11.16 -2.20
N LEU A 193 -5.56 10.80 -1.10
CA LEU A 193 -4.38 9.95 -1.11
C LEU A 193 -4.72 8.47 -1.39
N MET A 194 -5.86 7.99 -0.90
CA MET A 194 -6.37 6.66 -1.26
C MET A 194 -6.68 6.55 -2.75
N GLU A 195 -7.37 7.55 -3.31
CA GLU A 195 -7.68 7.61 -4.74
C GLU A 195 -6.40 7.65 -5.58
N MET A 196 -5.43 8.50 -5.21
CA MET A 196 -4.12 8.57 -5.87
C MET A 196 -3.39 7.21 -5.84
N ASN A 197 -3.34 6.55 -4.69
CA ASN A 197 -2.68 5.25 -4.56
C ASN A 197 -3.31 4.21 -5.49
N ILE A 198 -4.62 4.09 -5.46
CA ILE A 198 -5.35 3.09 -6.25
C ILE A 198 -5.19 3.38 -7.75
N GLN A 199 -5.29 4.66 -8.14
CA GLN A 199 -5.11 5.08 -9.52
C GLN A 199 -3.69 4.79 -10.03
N ASN A 200 -2.65 5.14 -9.26
CA ASN A 200 -1.25 4.89 -9.65
C ASN A 200 -0.96 3.39 -9.79
N LEU A 201 -1.50 2.55 -8.89
CA LEU A 201 -1.40 1.09 -9.02
C LEU A 201 -2.08 0.60 -10.29
N TYR A 202 -3.30 1.03 -10.55
CA TYR A 202 -4.04 0.63 -11.76
C TYR A 202 -3.28 1.01 -13.04
N GLU A 203 -2.85 2.26 -13.15
CA GLU A 203 -2.12 2.76 -14.33
C GLU A 203 -0.81 2.03 -14.59
N SER A 204 -0.12 1.58 -13.54
CA SER A 204 1.11 0.80 -13.68
C SER A 204 0.88 -0.61 -14.22
N LEU A 205 -0.26 -1.21 -13.88
CA LEU A 205 -0.62 -2.55 -14.30
C LEU A 205 -1.32 -2.57 -15.67
N GLU A 206 -2.06 -1.53 -16.01
CA GLU A 206 -2.74 -1.41 -17.30
C GLU A 206 -1.73 -1.23 -18.46
N LYS A 207 -0.76 -0.31 -18.31
CA LYS A 207 0.16 0.08 -19.40
C LYS A 207 1.26 -0.93 -19.71
N GLY A 208 1.55 -1.86 -18.84
CA GLY A 208 2.58 -2.87 -19.09
C GLY A 208 2.13 -4.07 -19.94
N GLY A 209 0.92 -4.08 -20.47
CA GLY A 209 0.39 -5.13 -21.35
C GLY A 209 0.60 -4.92 -22.85
N GLY A 210 1.25 -3.83 -23.25
CA GLY A 210 1.44 -3.48 -24.66
C GLY A 210 2.91 -3.28 -25.02
N GLN A 211 3.62 -4.33 -25.36
CA GLN A 211 4.63 -4.42 -26.46
C GLN A 211 5.04 -5.88 -26.61
#